data_7c59fc50755d27cd1b65a969e33e299c
#
_entry.id   7c59fc50755d27cd1b65a969e33e299c
#
_cell.length_a   1.000
_cell.length_b   1.000
_cell.length_c   1.000
_cell.angle_alpha   90.00
_cell.angle_beta   90.00
_cell.angle_gamma   90.00
#
_symmetry.space_group_name_H-M   'P 1'
#
loop_
_entity.id
_entity.type
_entity.pdbx_description
1 polymer ?
#
loop_
_entity_poly.entity_id
_entity_poly.type
_entity_poly.pdbx_seq_one_letter_code
_entity_poly.pdbx_strand_id
1 'polypeptide(L)'
;MNASQENLWPAPFASKSLDATVVVPGSKSLSNRYLILAALGHRPVRLVGLLRSRDTELMMDALRSLGVRCEIDEQVDTTVTVVPPSDGRFHGGTKVFCGLAGTVMRFVPGLAMFADGPV
;
A
#
# COMPACT_ATOMS: atom_id res chain seq x y z
N MET A 1 41.64 -31.10 4.81
CA MET A 1 40.29 -30.49 4.67
C MET A 1 40.49 -28.99 4.65
N ASN A 2 40.35 -28.38 3.48
CA ASN A 2 40.36 -26.90 3.40
C ASN A 2 39.04 -26.41 3.93
N ALA A 3 39.06 -25.79 5.11
CA ALA A 3 37.96 -24.96 5.54
C ALA A 3 37.79 -23.87 4.49
N SER A 4 36.67 -23.90 3.78
CA SER A 4 36.25 -22.81 2.92
C SER A 4 36.35 -21.52 3.73
N GLN A 5 37.24 -20.61 3.33
CA GLN A 5 37.18 -19.23 3.83
C GLN A 5 35.82 -18.69 3.47
N GLU A 6 34.89 -18.70 4.40
CA GLU A 6 33.64 -17.99 4.27
C GLU A 6 34.02 -16.54 4.03
N ASN A 7 33.62 -16.01 2.88
CA ASN A 7 33.73 -14.60 2.55
C ASN A 7 32.80 -13.82 3.47
N LEU A 8 33.24 -13.61 4.72
CA LEU A 8 32.51 -12.83 5.70
C LEU A 8 32.52 -11.37 5.25
N TRP A 9 31.35 -10.79 5.14
CA TRP A 9 31.21 -9.37 4.89
C TRP A 9 31.54 -8.59 6.17
N PRO A 10 32.57 -7.70 6.16
CA PRO A 10 32.91 -6.91 7.33
C PRO A 10 31.80 -5.86 7.57
N ALA A 11 31.17 -5.91 8.73
CA ALA A 11 30.17 -4.92 9.10
C ALA A 11 30.82 -3.52 9.19
N PRO A 12 30.14 -2.47 8.72
CA PRO A 12 30.60 -1.10 8.90
C PRO A 12 30.81 -0.78 10.38
N PHE A 13 31.88 -0.11 10.67
CA PHE A 13 32.23 0.30 12.04
C PHE A 13 32.32 1.82 12.11
N ALA A 14 31.61 2.41 13.09
CA ALA A 14 31.70 3.84 13.39
C ALA A 14 32.71 4.07 14.49
N SER A 15 33.77 4.83 14.21
CA SER A 15 34.82 5.17 15.20
C SER A 15 34.41 6.28 16.20
N LYS A 16 33.27 6.92 15.95
CA LYS A 16 32.68 8.00 16.77
C LYS A 16 31.20 7.78 16.97
N SER A 17 30.59 8.41 17.96
CA SER A 17 29.14 8.46 18.11
C SER A 17 28.51 8.99 16.84
N LEU A 18 27.48 8.31 16.37
CA LEU A 18 26.70 8.76 15.22
C LEU A 18 25.69 9.81 15.67
N ASP A 19 25.68 10.94 14.96
CA ASP A 19 24.65 11.96 15.05
C ASP A 19 24.15 12.19 13.61
N ALA A 20 23.07 11.49 13.27
CA ALA A 20 22.54 11.51 11.92
C ALA A 20 21.01 11.32 11.92
N THR A 21 20.34 12.00 11.01
CA THR A 21 18.91 11.78 10.72
C THR A 21 18.79 10.97 9.43
N VAL A 22 18.06 9.85 9.52
CA VAL A 22 17.80 8.99 8.38
C VAL A 22 16.31 9.05 8.05
N VAL A 23 15.98 9.45 6.82
CA VAL A 23 14.61 9.41 6.31
C VAL A 23 14.32 8.01 5.78
N VAL A 24 13.30 7.37 6.33
CA VAL A 24 12.86 6.05 5.90
C VAL A 24 11.53 6.13 5.16
N PRO A 25 11.27 5.22 4.19
CA PRO A 25 9.98 5.14 3.53
C PRO A 25 8.84 4.84 4.50
N GLY A 26 7.61 5.18 4.11
CA GLY A 26 6.41 4.82 4.87
C GLY A 26 6.25 3.31 5.05
N SER A 27 5.51 2.91 6.08
CA SER A 27 5.22 1.50 6.33
C SER A 27 4.27 0.93 5.28
N LYS A 28 4.64 -0.17 4.62
CA LYS A 28 3.79 -0.89 3.67
C LYS A 28 2.46 -1.32 4.30
N SER A 29 2.54 -1.86 5.48
CA SER A 29 1.38 -2.38 6.22
C SER A 29 0.40 -1.28 6.61
N LEU A 30 0.89 -0.15 7.07
CA LEU A 30 0.06 1.02 7.37
C LEU A 30 -0.51 1.64 6.10
N SER A 31 0.28 1.78 5.04
CA SER A 31 -0.17 2.33 3.76
C SER A 31 -1.38 1.57 3.22
N ASN A 32 -1.32 0.23 3.18
CA ASN A 32 -2.44 -0.59 2.74
C ASN A 32 -3.68 -0.44 3.64
N ARG A 33 -3.51 -0.37 4.94
CA ARG A 33 -4.64 -0.18 5.86
C ARG A 33 -5.29 1.19 5.72
N TYR A 34 -4.50 2.24 5.58
CA TYR A 34 -5.04 3.58 5.37
C TYR A 34 -5.77 3.73 4.03
N LEU A 35 -5.32 3.07 2.98
CA LEU A 35 -6.04 3.00 1.70
C LEU A 35 -7.43 2.39 1.89
N ILE A 36 -7.54 1.29 2.62
CA ILE A 36 -8.82 0.64 2.95
C ILE A 36 -9.72 1.56 3.79
N LEU A 37 -9.18 2.13 4.86
CA LEU A 37 -9.96 3.02 5.74
C LEU A 37 -10.46 4.27 5.00
N ALA A 38 -9.62 4.84 4.12
CA ALA A 38 -10.00 5.97 3.29
C ALA A 38 -11.11 5.59 2.29
N ALA A 39 -11.04 4.38 1.70
CA ALA A 39 -12.08 3.88 0.79
C ALA A 39 -13.42 3.62 1.49
N LEU A 40 -13.42 3.24 2.76
CA LEU A 40 -14.61 3.06 3.57
C LEU A 40 -15.23 4.38 4.07
N GLY A 41 -14.54 5.48 3.90
CA GLY A 41 -15.01 6.80 4.31
C GLY A 41 -16.13 7.33 3.40
N HIS A 42 -16.66 8.49 3.76
CA HIS A 42 -17.70 9.19 3.00
C HIS A 42 -17.20 10.47 2.31
N ARG A 43 -15.91 10.77 2.46
CA ARG A 43 -15.28 11.98 1.90
C ARG A 43 -13.91 11.64 1.33
N PRO A 44 -13.40 12.44 0.38
CA PRO A 44 -12.02 12.30 -0.06
C PRO A 44 -11.04 12.44 1.11
N VAL A 45 -10.05 11.55 1.14
CA VAL A 45 -8.99 11.54 2.16
C VAL A 45 -7.64 11.62 1.46
N ARG A 46 -6.83 12.59 1.86
CA ARG A 46 -5.46 12.74 1.38
C ARG A 46 -4.50 12.00 2.30
N LEU A 47 -3.84 10.99 1.78
CA LEU A 47 -2.82 10.21 2.46
C LEU A 47 -1.44 10.74 2.06
N VAL A 48 -0.62 11.10 3.04
CA VAL A 48 0.72 11.65 2.84
C VAL A 48 1.76 10.69 3.36
N GLY A 49 2.85 10.49 2.60
CA GLY A 49 3.92 9.57 2.98
C GLY A 49 3.56 8.08 2.77
N LEU A 50 2.64 7.80 1.86
CA LEU A 50 2.28 6.43 1.50
C LEU A 50 3.47 5.73 0.86
N LEU A 51 3.77 4.50 1.29
CA LEU A 51 4.80 3.72 0.64
C LEU A 51 4.35 3.35 -0.78
N ARG A 52 5.16 3.69 -1.78
CA ARG A 52 4.98 3.19 -3.14
C ARG A 52 5.71 1.85 -3.27
N SER A 53 4.95 0.80 -3.47
CA SER A 53 5.45 -0.56 -3.62
C SER A 53 4.47 -1.37 -4.47
N ARG A 54 4.91 -2.53 -4.96
CA ARG A 54 4.03 -3.44 -5.70
C ARG A 54 2.72 -3.73 -4.95
N ASP A 55 2.80 -3.97 -3.66
CA ASP A 55 1.61 -4.32 -2.87
C ASP A 55 0.64 -3.14 -2.72
N THR A 56 1.15 -1.92 -2.56
CA THR A 56 0.30 -0.71 -2.48
C THR A 56 -0.29 -0.35 -3.83
N GLU A 57 0.41 -0.58 -4.94
CA GLU A 57 -0.15 -0.44 -6.29
C GLU A 57 -1.29 -1.44 -6.50
N LEU A 58 -1.07 -2.72 -6.17
CA LEU A 58 -2.12 -3.75 -6.25
C LEU A 58 -3.34 -3.40 -5.38
N MET A 59 -3.13 -2.80 -4.21
CA MET A 59 -4.23 -2.32 -3.36
C MET A 59 -5.00 -1.18 -4.03
N MET A 60 -4.32 -0.19 -4.59
CA MET A 60 -4.97 0.91 -5.30
C MET A 60 -5.73 0.42 -6.53
N ASP A 61 -5.19 -0.53 -7.29
CA ASP A 61 -5.85 -1.12 -8.44
C ASP A 61 -7.09 -1.95 -8.03
N ALA A 62 -6.98 -2.69 -6.93
CA ALA A 62 -8.13 -3.38 -6.35
C ALA A 62 -9.25 -2.41 -5.96
N LEU A 63 -8.91 -1.32 -5.28
CA LEU A 63 -9.85 -0.28 -4.92
C LEU A 63 -10.48 0.40 -6.14
N ARG A 64 -9.69 0.68 -7.17
CA ARG A 64 -10.20 1.23 -8.45
C ARG A 64 -11.19 0.29 -9.11
N SER A 65 -10.93 -1.01 -9.10
CA SER A 65 -11.85 -2.02 -9.61
C SER A 65 -13.20 -2.02 -8.87
N LEU A 66 -13.21 -1.61 -7.61
CA LEU A 66 -14.41 -1.46 -6.78
C LEU A 66 -15.05 -0.06 -6.85
N GLY A 67 -14.63 0.79 -7.78
CA GLY A 67 -15.21 2.12 -8.00
C GLY A 67 -14.59 3.25 -7.16
N VAL A 68 -13.57 2.97 -6.37
CA VAL A 68 -12.81 3.99 -5.63
C VAL A 68 -11.83 4.68 -6.58
N ARG A 69 -11.68 6.00 -6.49
CA ARG A 69 -10.62 6.71 -7.19
C ARG A 69 -9.42 6.89 -6.27
N CYS A 70 -8.24 6.57 -6.78
CA CYS A 70 -6.96 6.82 -6.12
C CYS A 70 -6.16 7.74 -7.04
N GLU A 71 -6.05 9.00 -6.65
CA GLU A 71 -5.39 10.07 -7.40
C GLU A 71 -4.00 10.32 -6.78
N ILE A 72 -2.96 10.04 -7.56
CA ILE A 72 -1.58 10.22 -7.12
C ILE A 72 -1.19 11.67 -7.41
N ASP A 73 -0.59 12.34 -6.43
CA ASP A 73 -0.10 13.70 -6.60
C ASP A 73 1.05 13.72 -7.63
N GLU A 74 0.97 14.63 -8.60
CA GLU A 74 1.94 14.70 -9.71
C GLU A 74 3.34 15.14 -9.25
N GLN A 75 3.45 15.87 -8.15
CA GLN A 75 4.71 16.41 -7.63
C GLN A 75 5.28 15.53 -6.52
N VAL A 76 4.42 14.87 -5.73
CA VAL A 76 4.80 14.04 -4.58
C VAL A 76 4.09 12.69 -4.68
N ASP A 77 4.69 11.75 -5.37
CA ASP A 77 4.11 10.43 -5.67
C ASP A 77 3.74 9.59 -4.45
N THR A 78 4.28 9.93 -3.27
CA THR A 78 3.91 9.33 -1.98
C THR A 78 2.65 9.96 -1.37
N THR A 79 2.03 10.91 -2.04
CA THR A 79 0.76 11.51 -1.65
C THR A 79 -0.34 11.00 -2.57
N VAL A 80 -1.38 10.44 -1.99
CA VAL A 80 -2.52 9.87 -2.73
C VAL A 80 -3.82 10.39 -2.13
N THR A 81 -4.71 10.90 -2.98
CA THR A 81 -6.07 11.24 -2.60
C THR A 81 -6.99 10.08 -2.94
N VAL A 82 -7.61 9.50 -1.93
CA VAL A 82 -8.58 8.42 -2.07
C VAL A 82 -9.97 9.03 -2.03
N VAL A 83 -10.75 8.81 -3.08
CA VAL A 83 -12.12 9.30 -3.21
C VAL A 83 -13.06 8.10 -3.25
N PRO A 84 -13.87 7.89 -2.19
CA PRO A 84 -14.87 6.83 -2.16
C PRO A 84 -15.91 6.97 -3.28
N PRO A 85 -16.62 5.90 -3.67
CA PRO A 85 -17.71 5.99 -4.62
C PRO A 85 -18.78 6.98 -4.17
N SER A 86 -19.29 7.80 -5.07
CA SER A 86 -20.24 8.89 -4.75
C SER A 86 -21.60 8.40 -4.29
N ASP A 87 -21.98 7.18 -4.69
CA ASP A 87 -23.23 6.50 -4.27
C ASP A 87 -23.07 5.75 -2.93
N GLY A 88 -21.86 5.77 -2.33
CA GLY A 88 -21.55 5.10 -1.08
C GLY A 88 -21.51 3.58 -1.17
N ARG A 89 -21.43 3.01 -2.36
CA ARG A 89 -21.38 1.56 -2.60
C ARG A 89 -20.14 1.19 -3.39
N PHE A 90 -19.53 0.07 -3.05
CA PHE A 90 -18.52 -0.53 -3.91
C PHE A 90 -19.17 -1.16 -5.13
N HIS A 91 -18.49 -1.08 -6.26
CA HIS A 91 -19.01 -1.58 -7.53
C HIS A 91 -18.63 -3.05 -7.71
N GLY A 92 -19.63 -3.89 -7.94
CA GLY A 92 -19.47 -5.29 -8.30
C GLY A 92 -19.40 -5.52 -9.82
N GLY A 93 -19.60 -6.76 -10.24
CA GLY A 93 -19.48 -7.15 -11.65
C GLY A 93 -18.04 -7.07 -12.17
N THR A 94 -17.06 -7.16 -11.30
CA THR A 94 -15.65 -6.96 -11.62
C THR A 94 -14.77 -8.10 -11.10
N LYS A 95 -13.53 -8.14 -11.57
CA LYS A 95 -12.50 -9.05 -11.08
C LYS A 95 -11.37 -8.23 -10.47
N VAL A 96 -10.90 -8.66 -9.31
CA VAL A 96 -9.79 -8.02 -8.61
C VAL A 96 -8.56 -8.91 -8.69
N PHE A 97 -7.49 -8.40 -9.23
CA PHE A 97 -6.20 -9.09 -9.25
C PHE A 97 -5.38 -8.71 -8.01
N CYS A 98 -5.18 -9.68 -7.12
CA CYS A 98 -4.45 -9.46 -5.87
C CYS A 98 -2.94 -9.77 -5.99
N GLY A 99 -2.49 -10.40 -7.05
CA GLY A 99 -1.13 -10.88 -7.20
C GLY A 99 -0.74 -11.77 -6.01
N LEU A 100 0.47 -11.56 -5.49
CA LEU A 100 0.97 -12.21 -4.27
C LEU A 100 0.91 -11.27 -3.05
N ALA A 101 0.10 -10.22 -3.09
CA ALA A 101 -0.05 -9.24 -2.02
C ALA A 101 -1.00 -9.78 -0.93
N GLY A 102 -0.45 -10.32 0.14
CA GLY A 102 -1.22 -10.94 1.22
C GLY A 102 -2.19 -9.97 1.91
N THR A 103 -1.87 -8.69 2.01
CA THR A 103 -2.76 -7.67 2.56
C THR A 103 -3.96 -7.40 1.64
N VAL A 104 -3.75 -7.37 0.32
CA VAL A 104 -4.83 -7.24 -0.66
C VAL A 104 -5.77 -8.43 -0.55
N MET A 105 -5.23 -9.65 -0.60
CA MET A 105 -6.01 -10.90 -0.51
C MET A 105 -6.81 -11.02 0.79
N ARG A 106 -6.35 -10.41 1.87
CA ARG A 106 -7.03 -10.50 3.18
C ARG A 106 -8.09 -9.43 3.38
N PHE A 107 -7.87 -8.21 2.90
CA PHE A 107 -8.75 -7.09 3.18
C PHE A 107 -9.79 -6.85 2.08
N VAL A 108 -9.43 -7.02 0.81
CA VAL A 108 -10.34 -6.72 -0.30
C VAL A 108 -11.59 -7.60 -0.31
N PRO A 109 -11.56 -8.90 0.03
CA PRO A 109 -12.78 -9.69 0.16
C PRO A 109 -13.79 -9.10 1.15
N GLY A 110 -13.32 -8.49 2.25
CA GLY A 110 -14.18 -7.80 3.20
C GLY A 110 -14.88 -6.59 2.58
N LEU A 111 -14.20 -5.81 1.74
CA LEU A 111 -14.82 -4.71 0.99
C LEU A 111 -15.80 -5.22 -0.06
N ALA A 112 -15.45 -6.31 -0.74
CA ALA A 112 -16.29 -6.91 -1.78
C ALA A 112 -17.67 -7.34 -1.25
N MET A 113 -17.77 -7.66 0.05
CA MET A 113 -19.07 -7.95 0.68
C MET A 113 -20.04 -6.77 0.67
N PHE A 114 -19.56 -5.55 0.52
CA PHE A 114 -20.37 -4.33 0.42
C PHE A 114 -20.56 -3.85 -1.03
N ALA A 115 -20.14 -4.65 -2.01
CA ALA A 115 -20.33 -4.34 -3.42
C ALA A 115 -21.78 -4.61 -3.86
N ASP A 116 -22.22 -3.91 -4.90
CA ASP A 116 -23.56 -4.05 -5.49
C ASP A 116 -23.71 -5.24 -6.43
N GLY A 117 -22.66 -6.07 -6.56
CA GLY A 117 -22.63 -7.26 -7.40
C GLY A 117 -21.43 -8.15 -7.09
N PRO A 118 -21.28 -9.27 -7.80
CA PRO A 118 -20.18 -10.22 -7.55
C PRO A 118 -18.81 -9.61 -7.86
N VAL A 119 -17.81 -10.01 -7.05
CA VAL A 119 -16.40 -9.63 -7.20
C VAL A 119 -15.55 -10.89 -7.20
#